data_1e9fbb3f486d937d32b7010885f52992
#
_entry.id   1e9fbb3f486d937d32b7010885f52992
#
_cell.length_a   1.000
_cell.length_b   1.000
_cell.length_c   1.000
_cell.angle_alpha   90.00
_cell.angle_beta   90.00
_cell.angle_gamma   90.00
#
_symmetry.space_group_name_H-M   'P 1'
#
loop_
_entity.id
_entity.type
_entity.pdbx_description
1 polymer ?
#
loop_
_entity_poly.entity_id
_entity_poly.type
_entity_poly.pdbx_seq_one_letter_code
_entity_poly.pdbx_strand_id
1 'polypeptide(L)'
;MAQELNIGVIGGGYAGMAAAVELASQGIPVTVFESARQLGGRARGVLHNNTQIDNGQHLLLGCYRETLRLIELVGGNIEQDFLRLPLQLDLHGQFSLRAPHLPAPLHLLIALLKAQGLTWAERMKAASFILAMRRMDFHIANDMTVAELLAAHGQDADLAYKLWEPLCIAALNTPMHKASAQVLLNVLRDSLNRTRADSDMLLPRVDFTALFPQRAAAYIEQRGGKVQISCGVDALILQVQGIELVTPHGTHAFSHVICATAPTVAANLLRPIATLENTVARIDGLEHQPIYTVYLQYPARVALPHPMLGLHRRFSQWLFDKGQIAGQSDLLAAVISAEGIHQELSQEELAHKVMAELREEFGFAEQPEWFKVIAEKRATFCCSPDLQRPAQQTARPGLLLAGDYTAGDYPATLEGAVLSGLRCAELVQKASLT
;
A
#
# COMPACT_ATOMS: atom_id res chain seq x y z
N MET A 1 21.08 -8.37 -35.24
CA MET A 1 19.73 -8.96 -35.04
C MET A 1 19.23 -8.44 -33.71
N ALA A 2 18.05 -7.84 -33.66
CA ALA A 2 17.45 -7.43 -32.39
C ALA A 2 17.32 -8.68 -31.50
N GLN A 3 17.77 -8.59 -30.26
CA GLN A 3 17.65 -9.69 -29.31
C GLN A 3 16.16 -9.92 -29.05
N GLU A 4 15.70 -11.15 -29.23
CA GLU A 4 14.31 -11.52 -28.92
C GLU A 4 14.06 -11.31 -27.42
N LEU A 5 13.08 -10.49 -27.08
CA LEU A 5 12.74 -10.20 -25.70
C LEU A 5 12.14 -11.45 -25.03
N ASN A 6 12.69 -11.84 -23.91
CA ASN A 6 12.17 -12.87 -23.00
C ASN A 6 12.43 -12.40 -21.57
N ILE A 7 11.37 -12.13 -20.82
CA ILE A 7 11.48 -11.42 -19.54
C ILE A 7 11.19 -12.35 -18.37
N GLY A 8 12.12 -12.39 -17.41
CA GLY A 8 11.90 -13.03 -16.11
C GLY A 8 11.45 -12.01 -15.07
N VAL A 9 10.39 -12.31 -14.32
CA VAL A 9 9.92 -11.50 -13.19
C VAL A 9 10.02 -12.32 -11.92
N ILE A 10 10.75 -11.83 -10.93
CA ILE A 10 10.93 -12.49 -9.64
C ILE A 10 10.03 -11.82 -8.62
N GLY A 11 8.98 -12.53 -8.16
CA GLY A 11 7.98 -12.06 -7.21
C GLY A 11 6.61 -11.80 -7.83
N GLY A 12 5.61 -12.51 -7.34
CA GLY A 12 4.19 -12.44 -7.74
C GLY A 12 3.36 -11.45 -6.91
N GLY A 13 4.00 -10.40 -6.35
CA GLY A 13 3.32 -9.28 -5.69
C GLY A 13 2.77 -8.27 -6.70
N TYR A 14 2.11 -7.22 -6.22
CA TYR A 14 1.48 -6.20 -7.08
C TYR A 14 2.47 -5.55 -8.08
N ALA A 15 3.71 -5.27 -7.67
CA ALA A 15 4.72 -4.69 -8.56
C ALA A 15 5.11 -5.64 -9.71
N GLY A 16 5.42 -6.91 -9.37
CA GLY A 16 5.82 -7.91 -10.37
C GLY A 16 4.68 -8.26 -11.31
N MET A 17 3.46 -8.45 -10.77
CA MET A 17 2.29 -8.73 -11.59
C MET A 17 1.90 -7.54 -12.48
N ALA A 18 2.06 -6.30 -12.01
CA ALA A 18 1.84 -5.10 -12.84
C ALA A 18 2.82 -5.03 -14.02
N ALA A 19 4.10 -5.27 -13.78
CA ALA A 19 5.11 -5.34 -14.84
C ALA A 19 4.79 -6.44 -15.84
N ALA A 20 4.43 -7.64 -15.36
CA ALA A 20 4.15 -8.79 -16.20
C ALA A 20 2.87 -8.61 -17.04
N VAL A 21 1.80 -8.03 -16.48
CA VAL A 21 0.55 -7.70 -17.21
C VAL A 21 0.83 -6.69 -18.31
N GLU A 22 1.59 -5.61 -18.01
CA GLU A 22 1.91 -4.57 -18.99
C GLU A 22 2.74 -5.14 -20.15
N LEU A 23 3.75 -5.97 -19.88
CA LEU A 23 4.57 -6.63 -20.89
C LEU A 23 3.72 -7.63 -21.72
N ALA A 24 2.91 -8.45 -21.07
CA ALA A 24 2.04 -9.42 -21.74
C ALA A 24 0.96 -8.73 -22.61
N SER A 25 0.47 -7.55 -22.20
CA SER A 25 -0.49 -6.76 -23.00
C SER A 25 0.07 -6.33 -24.35
N GLN A 26 1.38 -6.26 -24.46
CA GLN A 26 2.14 -5.85 -25.66
C GLN A 26 2.74 -7.04 -26.41
N GLY A 27 2.36 -8.27 -26.04
CA GLY A 27 2.84 -9.50 -26.68
C GLY A 27 4.30 -9.85 -26.35
N ILE A 28 4.89 -9.27 -25.33
CA ILE A 28 6.27 -9.59 -24.89
C ILE A 28 6.22 -10.83 -23.99
N PRO A 29 6.98 -11.90 -24.31
CA PRO A 29 7.03 -13.12 -23.51
C PRO A 29 7.52 -12.82 -22.08
N VAL A 30 6.76 -13.26 -21.08
CA VAL A 30 7.07 -13.05 -19.67
C VAL A 30 6.86 -14.33 -18.87
N THR A 31 7.79 -14.62 -17.95
CA THR A 31 7.65 -15.68 -16.95
C THR A 31 7.78 -15.08 -15.56
N VAL A 32 6.76 -15.27 -14.71
CA VAL A 32 6.76 -14.83 -13.31
C VAL A 32 7.11 -16.01 -12.42
N PHE A 33 8.01 -15.80 -11.47
CA PHE A 33 8.42 -16.77 -10.44
C PHE A 33 7.99 -16.26 -9.06
N GLU A 34 7.16 -17.02 -8.36
CA GLU A 34 6.71 -16.72 -7.00
C GLU A 34 7.06 -17.88 -6.06
N SER A 35 7.77 -17.59 -4.98
CA SER A 35 8.20 -18.57 -3.99
C SER A 35 7.04 -19.13 -3.15
N ALA A 36 6.02 -18.31 -2.89
CA ALA A 36 4.85 -18.72 -2.13
C ALA A 36 3.88 -19.55 -2.98
N ARG A 37 2.97 -20.25 -2.29
CA ARG A 37 1.86 -20.98 -2.93
C ARG A 37 0.76 -20.05 -3.44
N GLN A 38 0.80 -18.79 -3.09
CA GLN A 38 -0.24 -17.81 -3.38
C GLN A 38 0.39 -16.48 -3.82
N LEU A 39 -0.21 -15.88 -4.84
CA LEU A 39 0.18 -14.57 -5.36
C LEU A 39 -0.30 -13.43 -4.46
N GLY A 40 0.30 -12.24 -4.63
CA GLY A 40 -0.11 -11.00 -3.98
C GLY A 40 0.93 -10.42 -3.03
N GLY A 41 1.95 -11.20 -2.65
CA GLY A 41 3.02 -10.73 -1.75
C GLY A 41 2.48 -10.33 -0.38
N ARG A 42 2.72 -9.06 0.05
CA ARG A 42 2.20 -8.51 1.31
C ARG A 42 0.68 -8.26 1.27
N ALA A 43 0.11 -7.94 0.11
CA ALA A 43 -1.32 -7.77 -0.08
C ALA A 43 -1.91 -9.05 -0.71
N ARG A 44 -2.31 -10.01 0.14
CA ARG A 44 -2.86 -11.30 -0.28
C ARG A 44 -3.93 -11.78 0.67
N GLY A 45 -4.83 -12.61 0.18
CA GLY A 45 -5.80 -13.33 0.99
C GLY A 45 -5.16 -14.37 1.91
N VAL A 46 -5.81 -14.68 3.00
CA VAL A 46 -5.42 -15.71 3.98
C VAL A 46 -6.67 -16.46 4.42
N LEU A 47 -6.66 -17.77 4.35
CA LEU A 47 -7.74 -18.59 4.89
C LEU A 47 -7.47 -18.90 6.37
N HIS A 48 -8.39 -18.51 7.26
CA HIS A 48 -8.34 -18.80 8.69
C HIS A 48 -9.72 -19.22 9.19
N ASN A 49 -9.82 -20.39 9.84
CA ASN A 49 -11.08 -20.96 10.34
C ASN A 49 -12.21 -20.92 9.29
N ASN A 50 -11.90 -21.34 8.04
CA ASN A 50 -12.81 -21.30 6.88
C ASN A 50 -13.31 -19.89 6.51
N THR A 51 -12.72 -18.83 7.05
CA THR A 51 -13.03 -17.45 6.73
C THR A 51 -11.89 -16.87 5.90
N GLN A 52 -12.23 -16.27 4.75
CA GLN A 52 -11.26 -15.57 3.91
C GLN A 52 -11.02 -14.17 4.49
N ILE A 53 -9.79 -13.92 4.91
CA ILE A 53 -9.32 -12.62 5.39
C ILE A 53 -8.11 -12.18 4.57
N ASP A 54 -7.59 -10.99 4.79
CA ASP A 54 -6.35 -10.52 4.13
C ASP A 54 -5.15 -10.55 5.09
N ASN A 55 -3.95 -10.59 4.52
CA ASN A 55 -2.68 -10.49 5.28
C ASN A 55 -2.47 -9.08 5.88
N GLY A 56 -3.53 -8.37 6.08
CA GLY A 56 -3.62 -7.00 6.58
C GLY A 56 -4.76 -6.27 5.87
N GLN A 57 -5.47 -5.43 6.62
CA GLN A 57 -6.55 -4.65 6.04
C GLN A 57 -5.96 -3.48 5.24
N HIS A 58 -6.31 -3.40 3.98
CA HIS A 58 -5.91 -2.30 3.10
C HIS A 58 -7.14 -1.53 2.60
N LEU A 59 -6.87 -0.32 2.17
CA LEU A 59 -7.82 0.56 1.53
C LEU A 59 -7.12 1.20 0.31
N LEU A 60 -7.83 1.40 -0.78
CA LEU A 60 -7.35 2.12 -1.95
C LEU A 60 -8.02 3.50 -2.00
N LEU A 61 -7.37 4.44 -2.67
CA LEU A 61 -7.96 5.74 -2.98
C LEU A 61 -8.34 5.81 -4.46
N GLY A 62 -9.30 6.63 -4.80
CA GLY A 62 -9.71 6.86 -6.19
C GLY A 62 -8.59 7.39 -7.07
N CYS A 63 -7.55 8.01 -6.48
CA CYS A 63 -6.34 8.46 -7.17
C CYS A 63 -5.35 7.34 -7.52
N TYR A 64 -5.58 6.10 -7.11
CA TYR A 64 -4.74 4.95 -7.48
C TYR A 64 -5.06 4.48 -8.91
N ARG A 65 -4.78 5.34 -9.86
CA ARG A 65 -5.26 5.23 -11.25
C ARG A 65 -4.71 4.01 -11.96
N GLU A 66 -3.43 3.76 -11.81
CA GLU A 66 -2.79 2.63 -12.50
C GLU A 66 -3.16 1.30 -11.88
N THR A 67 -3.32 1.24 -10.56
CA THR A 67 -3.83 0.05 -9.88
C THR A 67 -5.25 -0.27 -10.35
N LEU A 68 -6.14 0.73 -10.38
CA LEU A 68 -7.53 0.55 -10.84
C LEU A 68 -7.58 0.18 -12.33
N ARG A 69 -6.80 0.84 -13.19
CA ARG A 69 -6.68 0.50 -14.61
C ARG A 69 -6.27 -0.95 -14.83
N LEU A 70 -5.25 -1.42 -14.10
CA LEU A 70 -4.80 -2.80 -14.24
C LEU A 70 -5.81 -3.81 -13.72
N ILE A 71 -6.53 -3.52 -12.63
CA ILE A 71 -7.63 -4.36 -12.15
C ILE A 71 -8.69 -4.52 -13.23
N GLU A 72 -9.11 -3.43 -13.87
CA GLU A 72 -10.07 -3.49 -15.00
C GLU A 72 -9.50 -4.22 -16.22
N LEU A 73 -8.25 -3.98 -16.58
CA LEU A 73 -7.57 -4.61 -17.70
C LEU A 73 -7.56 -6.15 -17.59
N VAL A 74 -7.39 -6.68 -16.38
CA VAL A 74 -7.39 -8.13 -16.13
C VAL A 74 -8.78 -8.71 -15.83
N GLY A 75 -9.85 -7.93 -16.08
CA GLY A 75 -11.23 -8.38 -15.98
C GLY A 75 -11.88 -8.14 -14.61
N GLY A 76 -11.32 -7.27 -13.76
CA GLY A 76 -11.96 -6.81 -12.55
C GLY A 76 -13.08 -5.80 -12.83
N ASN A 77 -13.98 -5.63 -11.86
CA ASN A 77 -15.07 -4.66 -11.94
C ASN A 77 -15.04 -3.77 -10.67
N ILE A 78 -14.66 -2.50 -10.84
CA ILE A 78 -14.46 -1.58 -9.73
C ILE A 78 -15.75 -1.37 -8.92
N GLU A 79 -16.92 -1.35 -9.55
CA GLU A 79 -18.20 -1.14 -8.85
C GLU A 79 -18.61 -2.37 -8.03
N GLN A 80 -18.28 -3.57 -8.47
CA GLN A 80 -18.60 -4.82 -7.79
C GLN A 80 -17.53 -5.20 -6.76
N ASP A 81 -16.25 -5.03 -7.11
CA ASP A 81 -15.12 -5.46 -6.31
C ASP A 81 -14.84 -4.53 -5.12
N PHE A 82 -15.43 -3.31 -5.10
CA PHE A 82 -15.23 -2.34 -4.02
C PHE A 82 -16.54 -1.77 -3.46
N LEU A 83 -16.52 -1.50 -2.16
CA LEU A 83 -17.40 -0.52 -1.54
C LEU A 83 -16.74 0.86 -1.68
N ARG A 84 -17.32 1.72 -2.51
CA ARG A 84 -16.82 3.07 -2.73
C ARG A 84 -17.51 4.06 -1.81
N LEU A 85 -16.74 4.77 -1.02
CA LEU A 85 -17.21 5.80 -0.09
C LEU A 85 -16.60 7.15 -0.48
N PRO A 86 -17.34 8.26 -0.34
CA PRO A 86 -16.74 9.59 -0.44
C PRO A 86 -15.68 9.76 0.67
N LEU A 87 -14.75 10.70 0.46
CA LEU A 87 -13.76 11.04 1.50
C LEU A 87 -14.45 11.27 2.84
N GLN A 88 -14.10 10.46 3.81
CA GLN A 88 -14.54 10.58 5.20
C GLN A 88 -13.43 10.25 6.18
N LEU A 89 -13.39 10.99 7.28
CA LEU A 89 -12.48 10.78 8.38
C LEU A 89 -13.30 10.90 9.66
N ASP A 90 -13.71 9.75 10.20
CA ASP A 90 -14.54 9.68 11.40
C ASP A 90 -13.71 9.07 12.54
N LEU A 91 -13.39 9.85 13.55
CA LEU A 91 -12.83 9.38 14.82
C LEU A 91 -13.98 9.32 15.84
N HIS A 92 -14.30 8.14 16.33
CA HIS A 92 -15.45 7.87 17.17
C HIS A 92 -15.58 8.85 18.33
N GLY A 93 -16.73 9.52 18.42
CA GLY A 93 -17.04 10.47 19.49
C GLY A 93 -16.20 11.76 19.56
N GLN A 94 -15.22 11.95 18.66
CA GLN A 94 -14.26 13.04 18.72
C GLN A 94 -14.25 13.97 17.51
N PHE A 95 -14.22 13.40 16.32
CA PHE A 95 -14.06 14.17 15.10
C PHE A 95 -14.78 13.48 13.94
N SER A 96 -15.42 14.27 13.09
CA SER A 96 -16.00 13.77 11.84
C SER A 96 -15.85 14.78 10.73
N LEU A 97 -15.29 14.34 9.62
CA LEU A 97 -15.17 15.08 8.37
C LEU A 97 -15.72 14.21 7.25
N ARG A 98 -16.71 14.73 6.50
CA ARG A 98 -17.30 14.02 5.35
C ARG A 98 -17.42 14.95 4.17
N ALA A 99 -16.88 14.54 3.03
CA ALA A 99 -16.93 15.32 1.82
C ALA A 99 -18.31 15.21 1.12
N PRO A 100 -18.97 16.31 0.82
CA PRO A 100 -20.19 16.33 0.03
C PRO A 100 -19.93 16.02 -1.44
N HIS A 101 -20.97 15.67 -2.20
CA HIS A 101 -20.90 15.46 -3.64
C HIS A 101 -20.78 16.78 -4.40
N LEU A 102 -19.63 17.44 -4.24
CA LEU A 102 -19.26 18.69 -4.92
C LEU A 102 -17.95 18.48 -5.71
N PRO A 103 -17.73 19.22 -6.80
CA PRO A 103 -16.46 19.12 -7.52
C PRO A 103 -15.27 19.57 -6.65
N ALA A 104 -14.08 19.02 -6.94
CA ALA A 104 -12.85 19.48 -6.31
C ALA A 104 -12.57 20.96 -6.71
N PRO A 105 -12.06 21.77 -5.83
CA PRO A 105 -11.72 21.52 -4.42
C PRO A 105 -12.85 21.82 -3.43
N LEU A 106 -14.04 22.21 -3.90
CA LEU A 106 -15.16 22.64 -3.05
C LEU A 106 -15.60 21.54 -2.08
N HIS A 107 -15.57 20.27 -2.51
CA HIS A 107 -15.92 19.15 -1.65
C HIS A 107 -15.09 19.14 -0.35
N LEU A 108 -13.77 19.37 -0.45
CA LEU A 108 -12.86 19.40 0.71
C LEU A 108 -13.10 20.66 1.57
N LEU A 109 -13.23 21.82 0.93
CA LEU A 109 -13.47 23.08 1.65
C LEU A 109 -14.76 22.98 2.48
N ILE A 110 -15.85 22.51 1.88
CA ILE A 110 -17.13 22.35 2.59
C ILE A 110 -17.03 21.25 3.66
N ALA A 111 -16.29 20.17 3.41
CA ALA A 111 -16.04 19.15 4.41
C ALA A 111 -15.34 19.73 5.65
N LEU A 112 -14.28 20.52 5.46
CA LEU A 112 -13.55 21.20 6.56
C LEU A 112 -14.46 22.19 7.31
N LEU A 113 -15.22 23.01 6.60
CA LEU A 113 -16.13 23.98 7.23
C LEU A 113 -17.24 23.31 8.05
N LYS A 114 -17.68 22.12 7.65
CA LYS A 114 -18.72 21.32 8.32
C LYS A 114 -18.16 20.28 9.29
N ALA A 115 -16.85 20.13 9.39
CA ALA A 115 -16.22 19.14 10.24
C ALA A 115 -16.67 19.30 11.70
N GLN A 116 -17.06 18.21 12.34
CA GLN A 116 -17.42 18.17 13.76
C GLN A 116 -16.16 17.90 14.60
N GLY A 117 -16.15 18.38 15.85
CA GLY A 117 -15.00 18.22 16.75
C GLY A 117 -13.88 19.24 16.56
N LEU A 118 -14.00 20.17 15.60
CA LEU A 118 -13.09 21.30 15.41
C LEU A 118 -13.78 22.63 15.74
N THR A 119 -13.06 23.52 16.40
CA THR A 119 -13.46 24.91 16.55
C THR A 119 -13.42 25.64 15.21
N TRP A 120 -14.08 26.79 15.11
CA TRP A 120 -14.02 27.61 13.90
C TRP A 120 -12.58 28.04 13.54
N ALA A 121 -11.78 28.39 14.55
CA ALA A 121 -10.37 28.75 14.37
C ALA A 121 -9.53 27.59 13.77
N GLU A 122 -9.70 26.37 14.27
CA GLU A 122 -9.03 25.17 13.74
C GLU A 122 -9.43 24.89 12.30
N ARG A 123 -10.73 25.00 11.96
CA ARG A 123 -11.21 24.84 10.56
C ARG A 123 -10.55 25.83 9.64
N MET A 124 -10.45 27.10 10.04
CA MET A 124 -9.80 28.15 9.25
C MET A 124 -8.29 27.92 9.10
N LYS A 125 -7.61 27.45 10.17
CA LYS A 125 -6.20 27.06 10.12
C LYS A 125 -5.98 25.92 9.13
N ALA A 126 -6.78 24.84 9.19
CA ALA A 126 -6.69 23.71 8.27
C ALA A 126 -6.96 24.13 6.81
N ALA A 127 -7.98 24.96 6.58
CA ALA A 127 -8.30 25.48 5.25
C ALA A 127 -7.18 26.37 4.70
N SER A 128 -6.59 27.25 5.53
CA SER A 128 -5.47 28.11 5.13
C SER A 128 -4.21 27.30 4.81
N PHE A 129 -3.96 26.23 5.53
CA PHE A 129 -2.85 25.30 5.25
C PHE A 129 -3.02 24.66 3.87
N ILE A 130 -4.16 24.04 3.59
CA ILE A 130 -4.42 23.45 2.27
C ILE A 130 -4.31 24.49 1.14
N LEU A 131 -4.80 25.69 1.36
CA LEU A 131 -4.67 26.77 0.38
C LEU A 131 -3.22 27.20 0.16
N ALA A 132 -2.41 27.26 1.23
CA ALA A 132 -0.98 27.54 1.14
C ALA A 132 -0.25 26.44 0.34
N MET A 133 -0.53 25.16 0.62
CA MET A 133 0.07 24.04 -0.10
C MET A 133 -0.33 24.07 -1.59
N ARG A 134 -1.58 24.39 -1.92
CA ARG A 134 -2.02 24.57 -3.31
C ARG A 134 -1.29 25.71 -4.04
N ARG A 135 -1.03 26.84 -3.36
CA ARG A 135 -0.25 27.96 -3.96
C ARG A 135 1.19 27.58 -4.24
N MET A 136 1.74 26.64 -3.48
CA MET A 136 3.09 26.08 -3.67
C MET A 136 3.09 24.86 -4.59
N ASP A 137 1.96 24.54 -5.24
CA ASP A 137 1.76 23.31 -6.04
C ASP A 137 2.13 22.03 -5.28
N PHE A 138 1.88 22.01 -3.96
CA PHE A 138 2.24 20.91 -3.06
C PHE A 138 3.74 20.54 -3.10
N HIS A 139 4.59 21.51 -3.39
CA HIS A 139 6.04 21.33 -3.46
C HIS A 139 6.76 22.22 -2.44
N ILE A 140 7.78 21.65 -1.77
CA ILE A 140 8.67 22.35 -0.85
C ILE A 140 10.12 22.23 -1.34
N ALA A 141 10.91 23.32 -1.21
CA ALA A 141 12.26 23.35 -1.75
C ALA A 141 13.24 22.40 -1.04
N ASN A 142 13.06 22.20 0.27
CA ASN A 142 13.82 21.26 1.08
C ASN A 142 12.83 20.40 1.84
N ASP A 143 13.01 19.08 1.78
CA ASP A 143 12.14 18.19 2.54
C ASP A 143 12.38 18.35 4.04
N MET A 144 11.35 18.15 4.80
CA MET A 144 11.35 18.25 6.26
C MET A 144 10.34 17.26 6.83
N THR A 145 10.26 17.11 8.13
CA THR A 145 9.23 16.28 8.74
C THR A 145 7.85 16.91 8.62
N VAL A 146 6.82 16.07 8.58
CA VAL A 146 5.41 16.53 8.62
C VAL A 146 5.16 17.42 9.84
N ALA A 147 5.70 17.07 10.99
CA ALA A 147 5.56 17.85 12.21
C ALA A 147 6.15 19.26 12.07
N GLU A 148 7.33 19.41 11.48
CA GLU A 148 7.96 20.71 11.19
C GLU A 148 7.14 21.54 10.21
N LEU A 149 6.66 20.93 9.10
CA LEU A 149 5.81 21.62 8.13
C LEU A 149 4.52 22.15 8.79
N LEU A 150 3.85 21.31 9.58
CA LEU A 150 2.62 21.70 10.27
C LEU A 150 2.86 22.85 11.27
N ALA A 151 3.94 22.77 12.05
CA ALA A 151 4.33 23.82 13.00
C ALA A 151 4.64 25.16 12.28
N ALA A 152 5.39 25.11 11.17
CA ALA A 152 5.71 26.29 10.36
C ALA A 152 4.46 26.99 9.79
N HIS A 153 3.37 26.25 9.60
CA HIS A 153 2.10 26.75 9.10
C HIS A 153 1.02 26.94 10.18
N GLY A 154 1.41 26.98 11.47
CA GLY A 154 0.52 27.28 12.60
C GLY A 154 -0.57 26.23 12.82
N GLN A 155 -0.34 25.00 12.39
CA GLN A 155 -1.21 23.87 12.74
C GLN A 155 -0.85 23.45 14.15
N ASP A 156 -1.66 23.89 15.14
CA ASP A 156 -1.39 23.60 16.55
C ASP A 156 -1.50 22.10 16.87
N ALA A 157 -1.00 21.73 18.05
CA ALA A 157 -0.89 20.33 18.44
C ALA A 157 -2.24 19.61 18.48
N ASP A 158 -3.33 20.29 18.88
CA ASP A 158 -4.65 19.67 18.98
C ASP A 158 -5.25 19.40 17.59
N LEU A 159 -5.13 20.35 16.67
CA LEU A 159 -5.54 20.19 15.28
C LEU A 159 -4.68 19.14 14.54
N ALA A 160 -3.36 19.18 14.77
CA ALA A 160 -2.45 18.21 14.20
C ALA A 160 -2.84 16.79 14.62
N TYR A 161 -3.14 16.60 15.86
CA TYR A 161 -3.51 15.32 16.44
C TYR A 161 -4.89 14.79 15.95
N LYS A 162 -5.88 15.67 15.77
CA LYS A 162 -7.23 15.27 15.33
C LYS A 162 -7.33 15.02 13.84
N LEU A 163 -6.58 15.76 13.02
CA LEU A 163 -6.71 15.74 11.56
C LEU A 163 -5.47 15.19 10.87
N TRP A 164 -4.30 15.77 11.14
CA TRP A 164 -3.11 15.51 10.34
C TRP A 164 -2.39 14.21 10.71
N GLU A 165 -2.34 13.85 11.98
CA GLU A 165 -1.69 12.61 12.43
C GLU A 165 -2.41 11.37 11.91
N PRO A 166 -3.76 11.23 12.02
CA PRO A 166 -4.46 10.11 11.43
C PRO A 166 -4.26 10.00 9.92
N LEU A 167 -4.26 11.13 9.20
CA LEU A 167 -4.01 11.17 7.76
C LEU A 167 -2.56 10.78 7.42
N CYS A 168 -1.58 11.31 8.15
CA CYS A 168 -0.17 10.99 7.96
C CYS A 168 0.10 9.50 8.18
N ILE A 169 -0.39 8.95 9.29
CA ILE A 169 -0.21 7.52 9.60
C ILE A 169 -0.95 6.65 8.60
N ALA A 170 -2.18 6.97 8.23
CA ALA A 170 -2.93 6.20 7.24
C ALA A 170 -2.27 6.20 5.85
N ALA A 171 -1.67 7.33 5.45
CA ALA A 171 -1.05 7.48 4.13
C ALA A 171 0.39 6.95 4.07
N LEU A 172 1.21 7.23 5.09
CA LEU A 172 2.65 6.98 5.08
C LEU A 172 3.09 5.85 6.01
N ASN A 173 2.22 5.39 6.89
CA ASN A 173 2.56 4.45 7.97
C ASN A 173 3.82 4.87 8.75
N THR A 174 4.04 6.16 8.90
CA THR A 174 5.22 6.76 9.54
C THR A 174 4.76 7.88 10.46
N PRO A 175 5.22 7.94 11.71
CA PRO A 175 4.87 9.01 12.65
C PRO A 175 5.27 10.39 12.12
N MET A 176 4.48 11.43 12.39
CA MET A 176 4.68 12.79 11.85
C MET A 176 6.07 13.39 12.11
N HIS A 177 6.72 13.01 13.21
CA HIS A 177 8.05 13.50 13.56
C HIS A 177 9.19 12.83 12.78
N LYS A 178 8.87 11.77 12.00
CA LYS A 178 9.78 11.06 11.09
C LYS A 178 9.33 11.16 9.63
N ALA A 179 8.04 11.38 9.39
CA ALA A 179 7.44 11.32 8.07
C ALA A 179 7.86 12.50 7.19
N SER A 180 8.18 12.23 5.92
CA SER A 180 8.48 13.23 4.89
C SER A 180 7.26 14.10 4.60
N ALA A 181 7.42 15.40 4.72
CA ALA A 181 6.42 16.38 4.35
C ALA A 181 6.16 16.38 2.84
N GLN A 182 7.22 16.29 2.01
CA GLN A 182 7.05 16.27 0.56
C GLN A 182 6.22 15.07 0.09
N VAL A 183 6.47 13.88 0.65
CA VAL A 183 5.70 12.68 0.27
C VAL A 183 4.24 12.79 0.73
N LEU A 184 3.98 13.35 1.93
CA LEU A 184 2.59 13.63 2.35
C LEU A 184 1.92 14.63 1.39
N LEU A 185 2.62 15.69 1.00
CA LEU A 185 2.11 16.68 0.05
C LEU A 185 1.79 16.07 -1.32
N ASN A 186 2.59 15.12 -1.80
CA ASN A 186 2.31 14.38 -3.03
C ASN A 186 0.99 13.59 -2.91
N VAL A 187 0.77 12.90 -1.77
CA VAL A 187 -0.48 12.18 -1.51
C VAL A 187 -1.68 13.14 -1.47
N LEU A 188 -1.55 14.27 -0.78
CA LEU A 188 -2.62 15.28 -0.71
C LEU A 188 -2.90 15.92 -2.08
N ARG A 189 -1.87 16.20 -2.87
CA ARG A 189 -2.01 16.70 -4.24
C ARG A 189 -2.84 15.75 -5.10
N ASP A 190 -2.47 14.48 -5.10
CA ASP A 190 -3.07 13.52 -6.02
C ASP A 190 -4.47 13.07 -5.56
N SER A 191 -4.70 12.98 -4.24
CA SER A 191 -6.00 12.60 -3.69
C SER A 191 -7.02 13.74 -3.59
N LEU A 192 -6.58 15.00 -3.42
CA LEU A 192 -7.50 16.09 -3.07
C LEU A 192 -7.61 17.19 -4.11
N ASN A 193 -6.65 17.29 -5.06
CA ASN A 193 -6.53 18.49 -5.90
C ASN A 193 -7.14 18.37 -7.30
N ARG A 194 -7.31 17.16 -7.86
CA ARG A 194 -7.73 16.99 -9.27
C ARG A 194 -9.24 16.82 -9.41
N THR A 195 -9.78 15.68 -9.02
CA THR A 195 -11.21 15.41 -9.08
C THR A 195 -11.74 14.96 -7.72
N ARG A 196 -13.05 15.08 -7.50
CA ARG A 196 -13.67 14.55 -6.28
C ARG A 196 -13.44 13.03 -6.15
N ALA A 197 -13.55 12.32 -7.27
CA ALA A 197 -13.43 10.88 -7.29
C ALA A 197 -12.04 10.38 -6.85
N ASP A 198 -10.98 11.20 -7.01
CA ASP A 198 -9.63 10.85 -6.58
C ASP A 198 -9.51 10.72 -5.05
N SER A 199 -10.38 11.41 -4.30
CA SER A 199 -10.44 11.33 -2.83
C SER A 199 -11.35 10.22 -2.31
N ASP A 200 -12.13 9.56 -3.17
CA ASP A 200 -13.00 8.47 -2.73
C ASP A 200 -12.19 7.33 -2.13
N MET A 201 -12.73 6.71 -1.11
CA MET A 201 -12.15 5.56 -0.42
C MET A 201 -12.76 4.29 -1.00
N LEU A 202 -11.92 3.35 -1.42
CA LEU A 202 -12.32 2.09 -2.02
C LEU A 202 -11.94 0.95 -1.07
N LEU A 203 -12.94 0.34 -0.45
CA LEU A 203 -12.80 -0.79 0.46
C LEU A 203 -13.08 -2.08 -0.31
N PRO A 204 -12.11 -3.01 -0.44
CA PRO A 204 -12.30 -4.23 -1.21
C PRO A 204 -13.37 -5.15 -0.61
N ARG A 205 -14.25 -5.67 -1.47
CA ARG A 205 -15.25 -6.68 -1.14
C ARG A 205 -14.74 -8.10 -1.36
N VAL A 206 -13.64 -8.24 -2.08
CA VAL A 206 -12.92 -9.48 -2.30
C VAL A 206 -11.53 -9.38 -1.69
N ASP A 207 -10.88 -10.52 -1.40
CA ASP A 207 -9.50 -10.51 -0.90
C ASP A 207 -8.50 -10.01 -1.98
N PHE A 208 -7.33 -9.55 -1.50
CA PHE A 208 -6.34 -8.93 -2.37
C PHE A 208 -5.69 -9.88 -3.39
N THR A 209 -5.71 -11.19 -3.18
CA THR A 209 -5.28 -12.16 -4.20
C THR A 209 -6.28 -12.24 -5.34
N ALA A 210 -7.57 -12.35 -5.02
CA ALA A 210 -8.65 -12.40 -6.00
C ALA A 210 -8.85 -11.05 -6.72
N LEU A 211 -8.56 -9.93 -6.06
CA LEU A 211 -8.75 -8.59 -6.60
C LEU A 211 -7.91 -8.35 -7.87
N PHE A 212 -6.61 -8.68 -7.84
CA PHE A 212 -5.71 -8.42 -8.96
C PHE A 212 -4.76 -9.59 -9.28
N PRO A 213 -3.89 -10.08 -8.39
CA PRO A 213 -2.83 -11.03 -8.76
C PRO A 213 -3.31 -12.32 -9.41
N GLN A 214 -4.42 -12.89 -8.97
CA GLN A 214 -4.99 -14.09 -9.56
C GLN A 214 -5.54 -13.85 -10.97
N ARG A 215 -6.26 -12.75 -11.18
CA ARG A 215 -6.76 -12.33 -12.50
C ARG A 215 -5.60 -11.98 -13.43
N ALA A 216 -4.56 -11.34 -12.91
CA ALA A 216 -3.35 -11.00 -13.63
C ALA A 216 -2.62 -12.26 -14.12
N ALA A 217 -2.52 -13.31 -13.30
CA ALA A 217 -1.94 -14.59 -13.72
C ALA A 217 -2.69 -15.19 -14.90
N ALA A 218 -4.02 -15.30 -14.81
CA ALA A 218 -4.85 -15.79 -15.90
C ALA A 218 -4.70 -14.93 -17.18
N TYR A 219 -4.62 -13.61 -17.04
CA TYR A 219 -4.41 -12.69 -18.17
C TYR A 219 -3.05 -12.90 -18.85
N ILE A 220 -1.97 -13.09 -18.07
CA ILE A 220 -0.62 -13.37 -18.57
C ILE A 220 -0.60 -14.70 -19.32
N GLU A 221 -1.16 -15.76 -18.74
CA GLU A 221 -1.19 -17.11 -19.33
C GLU A 221 -2.00 -17.16 -20.62
N GLN A 222 -3.14 -16.48 -20.70
CA GLN A 222 -3.93 -16.35 -21.93
C GLN A 222 -3.16 -15.69 -23.09
N ARG A 223 -2.08 -14.92 -22.77
CA ARG A 223 -1.21 -14.27 -23.76
C ARG A 223 0.13 -15.00 -23.97
N GLY A 224 0.20 -16.27 -23.55
CA GLY A 224 1.37 -17.12 -23.75
C GLY A 224 2.51 -16.93 -22.75
N GLY A 225 2.34 -16.07 -21.75
CA GLY A 225 3.26 -15.96 -20.60
C GLY A 225 3.08 -17.13 -19.63
N LYS A 226 3.92 -17.16 -18.59
CA LYS A 226 3.89 -18.22 -17.57
C LYS A 226 3.91 -17.63 -16.17
N VAL A 227 3.17 -18.24 -15.24
CA VAL A 227 3.21 -17.89 -13.82
C VAL A 227 3.51 -19.15 -13.01
N GLN A 228 4.67 -19.18 -12.36
CA GLN A 228 5.14 -20.32 -11.59
C GLN A 228 5.10 -19.97 -10.11
N ILE A 229 4.13 -20.52 -9.40
CA ILE A 229 4.02 -20.44 -7.92
C ILE A 229 4.80 -21.57 -7.27
N SER A 230 5.12 -21.46 -5.99
CA SER A 230 5.96 -22.40 -5.24
C SER A 230 7.33 -22.62 -5.93
N CYS A 231 7.80 -21.63 -6.67
CA CYS A 231 9.02 -21.64 -7.45
C CYS A 231 9.85 -20.38 -7.12
N GLY A 232 10.60 -20.43 -6.04
CA GLY A 232 11.51 -19.35 -5.65
C GLY A 232 12.73 -19.29 -6.58
N VAL A 233 13.29 -18.09 -6.73
CA VAL A 233 14.59 -17.90 -7.39
C VAL A 233 15.66 -17.85 -6.31
N ASP A 234 16.62 -18.76 -6.39
CA ASP A 234 17.69 -18.91 -5.41
C ASP A 234 18.92 -18.04 -5.73
N ALA A 235 19.21 -17.84 -7.03
CA ALA A 235 20.37 -17.05 -7.47
C ALA A 235 20.16 -16.46 -8.87
N LEU A 236 20.95 -15.41 -9.16
CA LEU A 236 21.12 -14.79 -10.47
C LEU A 236 22.50 -15.12 -11.00
N ILE A 237 22.59 -15.65 -12.23
CA ILE A 237 23.85 -15.86 -12.93
C ILE A 237 23.90 -14.87 -14.09
N LEU A 238 24.87 -13.96 -14.03
CA LEU A 238 25.05 -12.94 -15.07
C LEU A 238 25.80 -13.56 -16.26
N GLN A 239 25.22 -13.45 -17.44
CA GLN A 239 25.81 -13.86 -18.71
C GLN A 239 26.30 -12.64 -19.48
N VAL A 240 27.11 -12.85 -20.54
CA VAL A 240 27.52 -11.76 -21.44
C VAL A 240 26.30 -11.08 -22.04
N GLN A 241 25.29 -11.89 -22.42
CA GLN A 241 24.00 -11.42 -22.90
C GLN A 241 22.90 -12.07 -22.05
N GLY A 242 22.13 -11.24 -21.31
CA GLY A 242 21.04 -11.71 -20.48
C GLY A 242 21.44 -12.15 -19.06
N ILE A 243 20.51 -12.80 -18.40
CA ILE A 243 20.59 -13.23 -17.01
C ILE A 243 19.90 -14.59 -16.86
N GLU A 244 20.51 -15.52 -16.18
CA GLU A 244 19.91 -16.80 -15.83
C GLU A 244 19.38 -16.75 -14.39
N LEU A 245 18.16 -17.27 -14.21
CA LEU A 245 17.53 -17.48 -12.91
C LEU A 245 17.68 -18.94 -12.50
N VAL A 246 18.28 -19.18 -11.34
CA VAL A 246 18.40 -20.50 -10.73
C VAL A 246 17.17 -20.74 -9.84
N THR A 247 16.46 -21.82 -10.10
CA THR A 247 15.28 -22.23 -9.33
C THR A 247 15.39 -23.71 -8.93
N PRO A 248 14.58 -24.21 -7.99
CA PRO A 248 14.53 -25.64 -7.67
C PRO A 248 14.19 -26.56 -8.85
N HIS A 249 13.61 -26.00 -9.92
CA HIS A 249 13.18 -26.74 -11.11
C HIS A 249 14.16 -26.59 -12.30
N GLY A 250 15.30 -25.94 -12.09
CA GLY A 250 16.35 -25.76 -13.10
C GLY A 250 16.68 -24.29 -13.33
N THR A 251 17.51 -24.07 -14.35
CA THR A 251 17.99 -22.74 -14.74
C THR A 251 17.26 -22.23 -15.96
N HIS A 252 16.83 -20.97 -15.93
CA HIS A 252 16.06 -20.32 -16.98
C HIS A 252 16.75 -19.05 -17.46
N ALA A 253 16.98 -18.93 -18.76
CA ALA A 253 17.66 -17.78 -19.36
C ALA A 253 16.66 -16.71 -19.84
N PHE A 254 16.97 -15.43 -19.54
CA PHE A 254 16.16 -14.28 -19.91
C PHE A 254 17.02 -13.17 -20.51
N SER A 255 16.45 -12.40 -21.42
CA SER A 255 17.09 -11.18 -21.93
C SER A 255 17.13 -10.10 -20.85
N HIS A 256 16.04 -9.96 -20.08
CA HIS A 256 15.89 -9.03 -18.97
C HIS A 256 15.25 -9.70 -17.75
N VAL A 257 15.58 -9.21 -16.58
CA VAL A 257 15.00 -9.67 -15.31
C VAL A 257 14.50 -8.48 -14.52
N ILE A 258 13.28 -8.58 -14.01
CA ILE A 258 12.67 -7.64 -13.07
C ILE A 258 12.62 -8.31 -11.69
N CYS A 259 13.47 -7.85 -10.77
CA CYS A 259 13.44 -8.29 -9.38
C CYS A 259 12.38 -7.48 -8.61
N ALA A 260 11.22 -8.10 -8.38
CA ALA A 260 10.04 -7.51 -7.74
C ALA A 260 9.75 -8.14 -6.37
N THR A 261 10.77 -8.56 -5.67
CA THR A 261 10.67 -9.18 -4.34
C THR A 261 10.66 -8.15 -3.21
N ALA A 262 10.38 -8.60 -1.99
CA ALA A 262 10.55 -7.78 -0.79
C ALA A 262 12.01 -7.26 -0.68
N PRO A 263 12.25 -6.08 -0.05
CA PRO A 263 13.57 -5.44 0.00
C PRO A 263 14.70 -6.39 0.45
N THR A 264 14.51 -7.12 1.53
CA THR A 264 15.51 -8.04 2.07
C THR A 264 15.84 -9.21 1.13
N VAL A 265 14.85 -9.72 0.42
CA VAL A 265 15.07 -10.81 -0.58
C VAL A 265 15.80 -10.25 -1.79
N ALA A 266 15.41 -9.06 -2.27
CA ALA A 266 16.11 -8.37 -3.35
C ALA A 266 17.58 -8.14 -2.98
N ALA A 267 17.86 -7.57 -1.80
CA ALA A 267 19.23 -7.34 -1.34
C ALA A 267 20.06 -8.64 -1.34
N ASN A 268 19.49 -9.75 -0.85
CA ASN A 268 20.18 -11.03 -0.81
C ASN A 268 20.51 -11.58 -2.22
N LEU A 269 19.56 -11.49 -3.16
CA LEU A 269 19.77 -11.91 -4.55
C LEU A 269 20.80 -11.04 -5.28
N LEU A 270 20.85 -9.74 -4.95
CA LEU A 270 21.73 -8.78 -5.62
C LEU A 270 23.12 -8.69 -4.98
N ARG A 271 23.28 -9.04 -3.73
CA ARG A 271 24.53 -8.92 -2.95
C ARG A 271 25.76 -9.60 -3.59
N PRO A 272 25.66 -10.78 -4.25
CA PRO A 272 26.80 -11.38 -4.95
C PRO A 272 27.29 -10.60 -6.17
N ILE A 273 26.54 -9.59 -6.62
CA ILE A 273 26.83 -8.82 -7.84
C ILE A 273 27.57 -7.53 -7.46
N ALA A 274 28.90 -7.52 -7.58
CA ALA A 274 29.74 -6.40 -7.13
C ALA A 274 29.32 -5.02 -7.69
N THR A 275 28.84 -4.96 -8.95
CA THR A 275 28.39 -3.70 -9.56
C THR A 275 27.11 -3.14 -8.93
N LEU A 276 26.43 -3.89 -8.06
CA LEU A 276 25.18 -3.51 -7.40
C LEU A 276 25.34 -3.17 -5.91
N GLU A 277 26.58 -3.07 -5.42
CA GLU A 277 26.85 -2.76 -4.01
C GLU A 277 26.10 -1.50 -3.52
N ASN A 278 26.12 -0.43 -4.31
CA ASN A 278 25.37 0.79 -3.97
C ASN A 278 23.85 0.58 -3.95
N THR A 279 23.30 -0.24 -4.83
CA THR A 279 21.88 -0.58 -4.84
C THR A 279 21.50 -1.37 -3.59
N VAL A 280 22.32 -2.37 -3.24
CA VAL A 280 22.16 -3.19 -2.02
C VAL A 280 22.27 -2.31 -0.77
N ALA A 281 23.25 -1.41 -0.69
CA ALA A 281 23.43 -0.50 0.43
C ALA A 281 22.19 0.40 0.64
N ARG A 282 21.57 0.91 -0.44
CA ARG A 282 20.33 1.68 -0.34
C ARG A 282 19.14 0.84 0.15
N ILE A 283 19.06 -0.42 -0.27
CA ILE A 283 18.02 -1.35 0.21
C ILE A 283 18.22 -1.67 1.69
N ASP A 284 19.44 -1.99 2.09
CA ASP A 284 19.80 -2.32 3.48
C ASP A 284 19.62 -1.13 4.43
N GLY A 285 19.76 0.10 3.93
CA GLY A 285 19.53 1.34 4.68
C GLY A 285 18.07 1.70 4.91
N LEU A 286 17.12 0.94 4.36
CA LEU A 286 15.69 1.20 4.56
C LEU A 286 15.26 0.77 5.97
N GLU A 287 14.88 1.72 6.79
CA GLU A 287 14.13 1.44 8.02
C GLU A 287 12.71 1.02 7.68
N HIS A 288 12.09 0.20 8.54
CA HIS A 288 10.76 -0.33 8.29
C HIS A 288 9.79 0.01 9.42
N GLN A 289 8.53 0.18 9.06
CA GLN A 289 7.41 0.38 9.97
C GLN A 289 6.47 -0.83 9.93
N PRO A 290 5.99 -1.30 11.10
CA PRO A 290 5.08 -2.42 11.18
C PRO A 290 3.63 -2.00 10.92
N ILE A 291 2.80 -2.98 10.56
CA ILE A 291 1.33 -2.90 10.61
C ILE A 291 0.83 -4.18 11.26
N TYR A 292 -0.07 -4.03 12.22
CA TYR A 292 -0.77 -5.14 12.84
C TYR A 292 -2.25 -5.06 12.48
N THR A 293 -2.84 -6.21 12.16
CA THR A 293 -4.28 -6.33 11.97
C THR A 293 -4.80 -7.40 12.91
N VAL A 294 -5.78 -7.04 13.74
CA VAL A 294 -6.46 -7.96 14.64
C VAL A 294 -7.85 -8.22 14.09
N TYR A 295 -8.07 -9.43 13.58
CA TYR A 295 -9.39 -9.90 13.17
C TYR A 295 -10.10 -10.53 14.36
N LEU A 296 -11.39 -10.23 14.51
CA LEU A 296 -12.26 -10.68 15.59
C LEU A 296 -13.57 -11.15 15.00
N GLN A 297 -13.90 -12.45 15.14
CA GLN A 297 -15.18 -13.01 14.74
C GLN A 297 -16.06 -13.17 15.97
N TYR A 298 -17.21 -12.53 15.97
CA TYR A 298 -18.16 -12.61 17.08
C TYR A 298 -19.26 -13.65 16.81
N PRO A 299 -19.85 -14.26 17.87
CA PRO A 299 -20.91 -15.25 17.74
C PRO A 299 -22.30 -14.62 17.49
N ALA A 300 -22.44 -13.35 17.82
CA ALA A 300 -23.70 -12.60 17.69
C ALA A 300 -23.46 -11.30 16.92
N ARG A 301 -24.53 -10.73 16.43
CA ARG A 301 -24.49 -9.54 15.58
C ARG A 301 -23.76 -8.37 16.24
N VAL A 302 -22.58 -8.07 15.76
CA VAL A 302 -21.85 -6.84 16.02
C VAL A 302 -21.82 -6.00 14.76
N ALA A 303 -21.98 -4.69 14.88
CA ALA A 303 -21.88 -3.78 13.76
C ALA A 303 -21.33 -2.44 14.23
N LEU A 304 -20.39 -1.90 13.45
CA LEU A 304 -19.94 -0.52 13.65
C LEU A 304 -20.97 0.46 13.06
N PRO A 305 -21.00 1.73 13.52
CA PRO A 305 -21.84 2.77 12.93
C PRO A 305 -21.56 3.00 11.44
N HIS A 306 -20.34 2.73 10.99
CA HIS A 306 -19.87 2.92 9.62
C HIS A 306 -18.95 1.77 9.20
N PRO A 307 -18.81 1.50 7.88
CA PRO A 307 -17.92 0.45 7.37
C PRO A 307 -16.46 0.60 7.81
N MET A 308 -16.03 1.83 8.02
CA MET A 308 -14.71 2.18 8.53
C MET A 308 -14.83 3.30 9.56
N LEU A 309 -14.07 3.19 10.66
CA LEU A 309 -14.14 4.12 11.77
C LEU A 309 -12.77 4.18 12.48
N GLY A 310 -12.29 5.38 12.81
CA GLY A 310 -11.09 5.58 13.60
C GLY A 310 -11.41 5.63 15.10
N LEU A 311 -10.46 5.22 15.93
CA LEU A 311 -10.47 5.42 17.37
C LEU A 311 -9.40 6.43 17.79
N HIS A 312 -9.73 7.25 18.76
CA HIS A 312 -8.86 8.29 19.28
C HIS A 312 -8.07 7.79 20.50
N ARG A 313 -6.73 7.90 20.45
CA ARG A 313 -5.83 7.50 21.55
C ARG A 313 -6.03 6.05 22.02
N ARG A 314 -6.29 5.16 21.08
CA ARG A 314 -6.41 3.71 21.30
C ARG A 314 -5.31 2.98 20.54
N PHE A 315 -5.09 1.71 20.87
CA PHE A 315 -4.27 0.82 20.04
C PHE A 315 -4.88 0.68 18.66
N SER A 316 -6.18 0.37 18.62
CA SER A 316 -6.96 0.24 17.40
C SER A 316 -7.15 1.60 16.73
N GLN A 317 -6.26 1.97 15.82
CA GLN A 317 -6.35 3.26 15.12
C GLN A 317 -7.52 3.29 14.14
N TRP A 318 -7.74 2.18 13.43
CA TRP A 318 -8.82 2.02 12.47
C TRP A 318 -9.54 0.70 12.66
N LEU A 319 -10.87 0.75 12.59
CA LEU A 319 -11.76 -0.39 12.62
C LEU A 319 -12.47 -0.53 11.30
N PHE A 320 -12.64 -1.77 10.83
CA PHE A 320 -13.34 -2.11 9.61
C PHE A 320 -14.39 -3.16 9.91
N ASP A 321 -15.64 -2.88 9.52
CA ASP A 321 -16.77 -3.80 9.61
C ASP A 321 -16.86 -4.61 8.31
N LYS A 322 -16.37 -5.84 8.34
CA LYS A 322 -16.33 -6.72 7.17
C LYS A 322 -17.72 -7.15 6.73
N GLY A 323 -18.70 -7.11 7.63
CA GLY A 323 -20.12 -7.33 7.31
C GLY A 323 -20.64 -6.25 6.37
N GLN A 324 -20.42 -4.98 6.69
CA GLN A 324 -20.83 -3.86 5.84
C GLN A 324 -20.01 -3.74 4.55
N ILE A 325 -18.72 -4.12 4.58
CA ILE A 325 -17.83 -4.01 3.42
C ILE A 325 -18.04 -5.15 2.43
N ALA A 326 -18.01 -6.40 2.92
CA ALA A 326 -17.88 -7.61 2.10
C ALA A 326 -18.94 -8.68 2.42
N GLY A 327 -19.94 -8.38 3.25
CA GLY A 327 -20.98 -9.33 3.65
C GLY A 327 -20.49 -10.43 4.62
N GLN A 328 -19.30 -10.26 5.21
CA GLN A 328 -18.74 -11.17 6.22
C GLN A 328 -19.28 -10.75 7.60
N SER A 329 -20.50 -11.20 7.92
CA SER A 329 -21.19 -10.82 9.16
C SER A 329 -20.34 -11.11 10.39
N ASP A 330 -20.40 -10.19 11.37
CA ASP A 330 -19.83 -10.33 12.70
C ASP A 330 -18.30 -10.42 12.74
N LEU A 331 -17.65 -10.12 11.60
CA LEU A 331 -16.19 -10.03 11.47
C LEU A 331 -15.75 -8.57 11.49
N LEU A 332 -14.91 -8.23 12.45
CA LEU A 332 -14.26 -6.93 12.55
C LEU A 332 -12.76 -7.06 12.31
N ALA A 333 -12.16 -6.02 11.73
CA ALA A 333 -10.71 -5.91 11.62
C ALA A 333 -10.25 -4.60 12.28
N ALA A 334 -9.34 -4.70 13.25
CA ALA A 334 -8.70 -3.55 13.88
C ALA A 334 -7.27 -3.40 13.36
N VAL A 335 -6.91 -2.21 12.88
CA VAL A 335 -5.58 -1.92 12.32
C VAL A 335 -4.81 -1.01 13.26
N ILE A 336 -3.54 -1.37 13.47
CA ILE A 336 -2.57 -0.66 14.28
C ILE A 336 -1.35 -0.41 13.41
N SER A 337 -1.10 0.83 13.07
CA SER A 337 -0.07 1.28 12.14
C SER A 337 1.11 1.92 12.87
N ALA A 338 2.27 1.91 12.22
CA ALA A 338 3.53 2.46 12.69
C ALA A 338 4.08 1.78 13.95
N GLU A 339 5.24 2.23 14.41
CA GLU A 339 5.88 1.73 15.62
C GLU A 339 5.12 2.17 16.90
N GLY A 340 5.21 1.37 17.96
CA GLY A 340 4.58 1.70 19.24
C GLY A 340 4.67 0.56 20.25
N ILE A 341 4.16 0.82 21.46
CA ILE A 341 4.20 -0.12 22.59
C ILE A 341 3.51 -1.47 22.31
N HIS A 342 2.61 -1.52 21.32
CA HIS A 342 1.97 -2.77 20.90
C HIS A 342 2.95 -3.83 20.37
N GLN A 343 4.15 -3.42 19.94
CA GLN A 343 5.19 -4.33 19.48
C GLN A 343 5.82 -5.18 20.60
N GLU A 344 5.69 -4.72 21.85
CA GLU A 344 6.18 -5.40 23.05
C GLU A 344 5.20 -6.47 23.56
N LEU A 345 3.94 -6.43 23.07
CA LEU A 345 2.89 -7.33 23.47
C LEU A 345 2.93 -8.64 22.67
N SER A 346 2.54 -9.73 23.31
CA SER A 346 2.21 -10.96 22.59
C SER A 346 0.95 -10.75 21.73
N GLN A 347 0.74 -11.61 20.74
CA GLN A 347 -0.46 -11.53 19.89
C GLN A 347 -1.76 -11.68 20.70
N GLU A 348 -1.75 -12.50 21.72
CA GLU A 348 -2.90 -12.72 22.60
C GLU A 348 -3.18 -11.49 23.48
N GLU A 349 -2.16 -10.92 24.11
CA GLU A 349 -2.29 -9.68 24.89
C GLU A 349 -2.81 -8.52 24.03
N LEU A 350 -2.30 -8.38 22.80
CA LEU A 350 -2.76 -7.36 21.87
C LEU A 350 -4.23 -7.56 21.50
N ALA A 351 -4.64 -8.79 21.18
CA ALA A 351 -6.03 -9.11 20.88
C ALA A 351 -6.96 -8.78 22.07
N HIS A 352 -6.57 -9.14 23.29
CA HIS A 352 -7.35 -8.81 24.49
C HIS A 352 -7.47 -7.31 24.73
N LYS A 353 -6.41 -6.52 24.47
CA LYS A 353 -6.49 -5.07 24.55
C LYS A 353 -7.45 -4.48 23.54
N VAL A 354 -7.40 -4.96 22.30
CA VAL A 354 -8.36 -4.55 21.24
C VAL A 354 -9.80 -4.91 21.63
N MET A 355 -10.04 -6.11 22.17
CA MET A 355 -11.37 -6.51 22.65
C MET A 355 -11.86 -5.60 23.79
N ALA A 356 -10.97 -5.21 24.71
CA ALA A 356 -11.31 -4.30 25.80
C ALA A 356 -11.69 -2.91 25.26
N GLU A 357 -10.95 -2.37 24.29
CA GLU A 357 -11.27 -1.10 23.61
C GLU A 357 -12.64 -1.17 22.93
N LEU A 358 -12.94 -2.24 22.19
CA LEU A 358 -14.25 -2.40 21.52
C LEU A 358 -15.41 -2.52 22.52
N ARG A 359 -15.18 -3.17 23.68
CA ARG A 359 -16.16 -3.22 24.75
C ARG A 359 -16.43 -1.83 25.35
N GLU A 360 -15.37 -1.05 25.61
CA GLU A 360 -15.48 0.29 26.15
C GLU A 360 -16.18 1.26 25.19
N GLU A 361 -15.82 1.22 23.89
CA GLU A 361 -16.31 2.18 22.91
C GLU A 361 -17.72 1.85 22.36
N PHE A 362 -18.03 0.54 22.19
CA PHE A 362 -19.25 0.10 21.51
C PHE A 362 -20.15 -0.80 22.37
N GLY A 363 -19.72 -1.18 23.58
CA GLY A 363 -20.49 -2.06 24.45
C GLY A 363 -20.51 -3.52 23.99
N PHE A 364 -19.57 -3.96 23.15
CA PHE A 364 -19.49 -5.36 22.71
C PHE A 364 -19.10 -6.25 23.90
N ALA A 365 -20.09 -6.82 24.56
CA ALA A 365 -19.91 -7.60 25.80
C ALA A 365 -19.46 -9.03 25.54
N GLU A 366 -19.81 -9.61 24.39
CA GLU A 366 -19.51 -10.99 24.04
C GLU A 366 -18.04 -11.16 23.67
N GLN A 367 -17.50 -12.37 23.95
CA GLN A 367 -16.15 -12.73 23.50
C GLN A 367 -16.24 -13.18 22.03
N PRO A 368 -15.23 -12.84 21.20
CA PRO A 368 -15.13 -13.43 19.88
C PRO A 368 -15.01 -14.96 19.94
N GLU A 369 -15.60 -15.65 18.97
CA GLU A 369 -15.41 -17.10 18.77
C GLU A 369 -13.97 -17.42 18.45
N TRP A 370 -13.32 -16.56 17.69
CA TRP A 370 -11.90 -16.60 17.40
C TRP A 370 -11.34 -15.22 17.14
N PHE A 371 -10.06 -15.09 17.31
CA PHE A 371 -9.29 -13.95 16.84
C PHE A 371 -8.06 -14.38 16.03
N LYS A 372 -7.58 -13.51 15.20
CA LYS A 372 -6.32 -13.69 14.46
C LYS A 372 -5.56 -12.37 14.42
N VAL A 373 -4.34 -12.38 14.97
CA VAL A 373 -3.41 -11.26 14.83
C VAL A 373 -2.46 -11.55 13.67
N ILE A 374 -2.40 -10.65 12.73
CA ILE A 374 -1.42 -10.65 11.64
C ILE A 374 -0.48 -9.48 11.88
N ALA A 375 0.78 -9.78 12.10
CA ALA A 375 1.84 -8.82 12.37
C ALA A 375 2.82 -8.77 11.20
N GLU A 376 2.68 -7.79 10.32
CA GLU A 376 3.67 -7.53 9.28
C GLU A 376 4.71 -6.53 9.81
N LYS A 377 5.83 -7.04 10.30
CA LYS A 377 6.87 -6.23 10.95
C LYS A 377 7.62 -5.31 9.99
N ARG A 378 7.60 -5.62 8.69
CA ARG A 378 8.20 -4.84 7.61
C ARG A 378 7.15 -4.47 6.57
N ALA A 379 6.04 -3.91 7.05
CA ALA A 379 4.90 -3.61 6.20
C ALA A 379 5.23 -2.53 5.17
N THR A 380 5.91 -1.47 5.62
CA THR A 380 6.32 -0.34 4.77
C THR A 380 7.77 0.04 5.10
N PHE A 381 8.44 0.75 4.18
CA PHE A 381 9.62 1.49 4.58
C PHE A 381 9.21 2.73 5.39
N CYS A 382 10.08 3.20 6.30
CA CYS A 382 9.91 4.46 7.00
C CYS A 382 10.10 5.62 6.01
N CYS A 383 9.03 6.37 5.75
CA CYS A 383 9.02 7.42 4.74
C CYS A 383 9.61 8.73 5.32
N SER A 384 10.93 8.76 5.55
CA SER A 384 11.64 9.91 6.13
C SER A 384 12.01 10.95 5.07
N PRO A 385 12.27 12.22 5.48
CA PRO A 385 12.79 13.25 4.59
C PRO A 385 14.08 12.79 3.90
N ASP A 386 14.26 13.20 2.65
CA ASP A 386 15.46 12.95 1.83
C ASP A 386 15.87 11.48 1.68
N LEU A 387 14.95 10.54 1.91
CA LEU A 387 15.22 9.10 1.81
C LEU A 387 15.69 8.70 0.41
N GLN A 388 16.90 8.15 0.34
CA GLN A 388 17.50 7.70 -0.92
C GLN A 388 17.07 6.27 -1.26
N ARG A 389 15.97 6.12 -1.97
CA ARG A 389 15.44 4.83 -2.43
C ARG A 389 16.19 4.33 -3.68
N PRO A 390 16.39 3.00 -3.88
CA PRO A 390 17.03 2.46 -5.08
C PRO A 390 16.21 2.75 -6.33
N ALA A 391 16.86 3.10 -7.44
CA ALA A 391 16.21 3.28 -8.72
C ALA A 391 15.72 1.94 -9.30
N GLN A 392 14.70 1.98 -10.19
CA GLN A 392 14.23 0.81 -10.92
C GLN A 392 15.32 0.28 -11.88
N GLN A 393 16.06 1.16 -12.53
CA GLN A 393 17.17 0.78 -13.37
C GLN A 393 18.43 0.56 -12.51
N THR A 394 19.01 -0.64 -12.56
CA THR A 394 20.24 -0.95 -11.86
C THR A 394 21.48 -0.64 -12.71
N ALA A 395 22.67 -0.68 -12.09
CA ALA A 395 23.93 -0.56 -12.82
C ALA A 395 24.22 -1.76 -13.75
N ARG A 396 23.50 -2.88 -13.61
CA ARG A 396 23.61 -4.04 -14.50
C ARG A 396 22.57 -3.92 -15.62
N PRO A 397 22.95 -3.75 -16.89
CA PRO A 397 22.03 -3.78 -18.01
C PRO A 397 21.17 -5.06 -18.02
N GLY A 398 19.89 -4.93 -18.30
CA GLY A 398 18.95 -6.04 -18.31
C GLY A 398 18.43 -6.48 -16.94
N LEU A 399 18.94 -5.91 -15.83
CA LEU A 399 18.41 -6.18 -14.49
C LEU A 399 17.74 -4.94 -13.92
N LEU A 400 16.46 -5.07 -13.61
CA LEU A 400 15.60 -4.02 -13.07
C LEU A 400 15.08 -4.37 -11.68
N LEU A 401 14.72 -3.37 -10.90
CA LEU A 401 14.20 -3.50 -9.55
C LEU A 401 12.81 -2.89 -9.45
N ALA A 402 11.82 -3.63 -8.99
CA ALA A 402 10.46 -3.15 -8.79
C ALA A 402 10.00 -3.39 -7.34
N GLY A 403 9.13 -2.51 -6.86
CA GLY A 403 8.54 -2.57 -5.53
C GLY A 403 8.22 -1.18 -5.02
N ASP A 404 7.34 -1.11 -4.03
CA ASP A 404 6.96 0.13 -3.36
C ASP A 404 8.15 0.90 -2.75
N TYR A 405 9.22 0.17 -2.44
CA TYR A 405 10.46 0.72 -1.86
C TYR A 405 11.43 1.33 -2.88
N THR A 406 11.15 1.22 -4.18
CA THR A 406 11.99 1.85 -5.21
C THR A 406 11.67 3.34 -5.36
N ALA A 407 12.55 4.08 -6.02
CA ALA A 407 12.42 5.54 -6.21
C ALA A 407 11.08 5.91 -6.86
N GLY A 408 10.46 6.98 -6.37
CA GLY A 408 9.17 7.49 -6.85
C GLY A 408 8.55 8.47 -5.87
N ASP A 409 7.41 9.05 -6.24
CA ASP A 409 6.75 10.12 -5.49
C ASP A 409 5.84 9.61 -4.37
N TYR A 410 5.53 8.31 -4.37
CA TYR A 410 4.58 7.70 -3.43
C TYR A 410 5.27 7.06 -2.22
N PRO A 411 4.56 6.99 -1.07
CA PRO A 411 4.97 6.16 0.06
C PRO A 411 4.80 4.67 -0.30
N ALA A 412 5.03 3.78 0.65
CA ALA A 412 4.84 2.33 0.48
C ALA A 412 3.36 1.97 0.32
N THR A 413 2.84 2.14 -0.89
CA THR A 413 1.45 1.89 -1.27
C THR A 413 1.34 0.88 -2.41
N LEU A 414 0.13 0.35 -2.63
CA LEU A 414 -0.15 -0.50 -3.80
C LEU A 414 0.08 0.27 -5.11
N GLU A 415 -0.33 1.54 -5.17
CA GLU A 415 -0.09 2.38 -6.35
C GLU A 415 1.42 2.58 -6.60
N GLY A 416 2.20 2.88 -5.55
CA GLY A 416 3.65 2.98 -5.66
C GLY A 416 4.30 1.69 -6.17
N ALA A 417 3.83 0.54 -5.69
CA ALA A 417 4.29 -0.77 -6.16
C ALA A 417 3.95 -0.99 -7.65
N VAL A 418 2.71 -0.74 -8.04
CA VAL A 418 2.23 -0.86 -9.43
C VAL A 418 3.01 0.06 -10.36
N LEU A 419 3.14 1.34 -10.02
CA LEU A 419 3.90 2.32 -10.82
C LEU A 419 5.36 1.89 -11.01
N SER A 420 5.99 1.32 -10.00
CA SER A 420 7.36 0.81 -10.12
C SER A 420 7.46 -0.35 -11.12
N GLY A 421 6.47 -1.25 -11.11
CA GLY A 421 6.36 -2.35 -12.07
C GLY A 421 6.17 -1.85 -13.51
N LEU A 422 5.25 -0.91 -13.70
CA LEU A 422 5.01 -0.26 -15.00
C LEU A 422 6.26 0.45 -15.52
N ARG A 423 6.98 1.14 -14.63
CA ARG A 423 8.25 1.77 -14.99
C ARG A 423 9.29 0.77 -15.47
N CYS A 424 9.37 -0.41 -14.84
CA CYS A 424 10.25 -1.48 -15.31
C CYS A 424 9.83 -1.99 -16.70
N ALA A 425 8.54 -2.17 -16.95
CA ALA A 425 8.04 -2.56 -18.26
C ALA A 425 8.41 -1.53 -19.35
N GLU A 426 8.25 -0.24 -19.09
CA GLU A 426 8.69 0.82 -20.00
C GLU A 426 10.21 0.80 -20.27
N LEU A 427 11.03 0.55 -19.26
CA LEU A 427 12.49 0.47 -19.41
C LEU A 427 12.90 -0.70 -20.29
N VAL A 428 12.25 -1.86 -20.15
CA VAL A 428 12.46 -3.03 -21.03
C VAL A 428 12.12 -2.69 -22.48
N GLN A 429 11.01 -2.04 -22.72
CA GLN A 429 10.58 -1.66 -24.09
C GLN A 429 11.53 -0.67 -24.74
N LYS A 430 11.98 0.35 -24.00
CA LYS A 430 12.95 1.33 -24.52
C LYS A 430 14.27 0.68 -24.88
N ALA A 431 14.74 -0.30 -24.11
CA ALA A 431 15.96 -1.03 -24.43
C ALA A 431 15.87 -1.89 -25.71
N SER A 432 14.67 -2.30 -26.13
CA SER A 432 14.46 -3.06 -27.36
C SER A 432 14.47 -2.21 -28.63
N LEU A 433 14.33 -0.89 -28.49
CA LEU A 433 14.29 0.06 -29.62
C LEU A 433 15.66 0.66 -29.94
N THR A 434 16.64 0.42 -29.08
CA THR A 434 18.04 0.86 -29.25
C THR A 434 18.96 -0.30 -29.63
#